data_c80f4dbae99dbb400b713e0a8a4d928e
#
_entry.id   c80f4dbae99dbb400b713e0a8a4d928e
#
_cell.length_a   1.000
_cell.length_b   1.000
_cell.length_c   1.000
_cell.angle_alpha   90.00
_cell.angle_beta   90.00
_cell.angle_gamma   90.00
#
_symmetry.space_group_name_H-M   'P 1'
#
loop_
_entity.id
_entity.type
_entity.pdbx_description
1 polymer ?
#
loop_
_entity_poly.entity_id
_entity_poly.type
_entity_poly.pdbx_seq_one_letter_code
_entity_poly.pdbx_strand_id
1 'polypeptide(L)'
;TMELFPEKAPKTVEMFLYNAKHGFYESTIFHRVIDGFMIQGGGFSRAMEEKKVLTPELQNESTNGLANDRGTVAMARTQNPHSARVQFFVNLKNNDFLNHKTTADPRGWGYTVFGKVTQGMDVVDKIAKVPTGNAGYYENVPTTPVVIQNVKIISEK
;
A
#
# COMPACT_ATOMS: atom_id res chain seq x y z
N THR A 1 -7.51 -8.47 -8.27
CA THR A 1 -6.77 -7.98 -9.43
C THR A 1 -6.64 -6.47 -9.33
N MET A 2 -5.43 -5.96 -9.62
CA MET A 2 -5.15 -4.53 -9.61
C MET A 2 -4.64 -4.11 -10.99
N GLU A 3 -5.04 -2.92 -11.41
CA GLU A 3 -4.43 -2.24 -12.56
C GLU A 3 -3.46 -1.19 -12.02
N LEU A 4 -2.24 -1.18 -12.53
CA LEU A 4 -1.21 -0.19 -12.14
C LEU A 4 -1.14 0.92 -13.18
N PHE A 5 -0.67 2.11 -12.76
CA PHE A 5 -0.64 3.32 -13.59
C PHE A 5 0.81 3.76 -13.85
N PRO A 6 1.56 3.06 -14.74
CA PRO A 6 2.97 3.36 -14.97
C PRO A 6 3.22 4.74 -15.59
N GLU A 7 2.24 5.30 -16.29
CA GLU A 7 2.36 6.63 -16.87
C GLU A 7 2.23 7.73 -15.82
N LYS A 8 1.46 7.47 -14.76
CA LYS A 8 1.19 8.45 -13.69
C LYS A 8 2.15 8.34 -12.52
N ALA A 9 2.67 7.14 -12.25
CA ALA A 9 3.57 6.87 -11.14
C ALA A 9 4.69 5.93 -11.60
N PRO A 10 5.55 6.37 -12.53
CA PRO A 10 6.50 5.47 -13.21
C PRO A 10 7.50 4.83 -12.24
N LYS A 11 8.06 5.59 -11.31
CA LYS A 11 9.06 5.07 -10.36
C LYS A 11 8.42 4.12 -9.35
N THR A 12 7.23 4.47 -8.87
CA THR A 12 6.49 3.65 -7.91
C THR A 12 6.07 2.33 -8.53
N VAL A 13 5.51 2.36 -9.73
CA VAL A 13 5.08 1.13 -10.44
C VAL A 13 6.29 0.25 -10.76
N GLU A 14 7.39 0.83 -11.24
CA GLU A 14 8.60 0.08 -11.53
C GLU A 14 9.12 -0.66 -10.29
N MET A 15 9.18 0.03 -9.16
CA MET A 15 9.66 -0.56 -7.91
C MET A 15 8.71 -1.63 -7.37
N PHE A 16 7.40 -1.40 -7.46
CA PHE A 16 6.40 -2.39 -7.04
C PHE A 16 6.53 -3.66 -7.88
N LEU A 17 6.64 -3.53 -9.20
CA LEU A 17 6.80 -4.67 -10.11
C LEU A 17 8.12 -5.39 -9.86
N TYR A 18 9.20 -4.66 -9.62
CA TYR A 18 10.49 -5.26 -9.30
C TYR A 18 10.38 -6.16 -8.06
N ASN A 19 9.81 -5.64 -6.98
CA ASN A 19 9.64 -6.41 -5.75
C ASN A 19 8.68 -7.58 -5.94
N ALA A 20 7.61 -7.40 -6.70
CA ALA A 20 6.65 -8.47 -7.00
C ALA A 20 7.32 -9.61 -7.78
N LYS A 21 8.12 -9.27 -8.80
CA LYS A 21 8.83 -10.24 -9.64
C LYS A 21 9.87 -11.03 -8.85
N HIS A 22 10.45 -10.42 -7.82
CA HIS A 22 11.47 -11.06 -6.98
C HIS A 22 10.88 -11.75 -5.75
N GLY A 23 9.55 -11.88 -5.68
CA GLY A 23 8.89 -12.61 -4.60
C GLY A 23 8.90 -11.90 -3.26
N PHE A 24 9.19 -10.60 -3.22
CA PHE A 24 9.28 -9.87 -1.95
C PHE A 24 7.97 -9.94 -1.16
N TYR A 25 6.84 -9.83 -1.83
CA TYR A 25 5.54 -9.77 -1.17
C TYR A 25 5.00 -11.14 -0.72
N GLU A 26 5.64 -12.23 -1.15
CA GLU A 26 5.20 -13.57 -0.74
C GLU A 26 5.31 -13.74 0.77
N SER A 27 4.25 -14.24 1.37
CA SER A 27 4.16 -14.48 2.82
C SER A 27 4.24 -13.21 3.68
N THR A 28 4.06 -12.03 3.10
CA THR A 28 3.82 -10.81 3.87
C THR A 28 2.35 -10.72 4.26
N ILE A 29 2.05 -9.87 5.24
CA ILE A 29 0.69 -9.73 5.76
C ILE A 29 0.16 -8.31 5.59
N PHE A 30 -1.16 -8.18 5.68
CA PHE A 30 -1.80 -6.89 5.95
C PHE A 30 -1.73 -6.67 7.46
N HIS A 31 -0.70 -5.95 7.90
CA HIS A 31 -0.40 -5.76 9.32
C HIS A 31 -1.16 -4.60 9.96
N ARG A 32 -1.86 -3.79 9.18
CA ARG A 32 -2.65 -2.66 9.67
C ARG A 32 -3.96 -2.59 8.90
N VAL A 33 -5.06 -2.83 9.61
CA VAL A 33 -6.40 -2.85 9.03
C VAL A 33 -7.30 -1.96 9.86
N ILE A 34 -7.86 -0.94 9.25
CA ILE A 34 -8.81 -0.03 9.89
C ILE A 34 -10.05 0.05 9.01
N ASP A 35 -11.13 -0.58 9.48
CA ASP A 35 -12.40 -0.59 8.76
C ASP A 35 -12.89 0.84 8.49
N GLY A 36 -13.38 1.09 7.28
CA GLY A 36 -13.82 2.41 6.85
C GLY A 36 -12.69 3.38 6.51
N PHE A 37 -11.43 2.92 6.53
CA PHE A 37 -10.28 3.74 6.19
C PHE A 37 -9.40 3.07 5.12
N MET A 38 -8.61 2.08 5.51
CA MET A 38 -7.69 1.41 4.57
C MET A 38 -7.21 0.07 5.14
N ILE A 39 -6.63 -0.76 4.28
CA ILE A 39 -5.83 -1.92 4.67
C ILE A 39 -4.40 -1.72 4.14
N GLN A 40 -3.41 -1.96 4.99
CA GLN A 40 -2.00 -1.72 4.67
C GLN A 40 -1.17 -2.98 4.89
N GLY A 41 -0.28 -3.27 3.97
CA GLY A 41 0.56 -4.45 4.07
C GLY A 41 1.76 -4.43 3.15
N GLY A 42 2.38 -5.60 3.02
CA GLY A 42 3.50 -5.80 2.11
C GLY A 42 4.87 -5.60 2.72
N GLY A 43 4.98 -5.41 4.05
CA GLY A 43 6.28 -5.16 4.68
C GLY A 43 6.63 -6.08 5.84
N PHE A 44 5.67 -6.77 6.42
CA PHE A 44 5.86 -7.60 7.62
C PHE A 44 5.55 -9.06 7.34
N SER A 45 6.31 -9.95 7.98
CA SER A 45 6.03 -11.39 8.00
C SER A 45 4.86 -11.71 8.95
N ARG A 46 4.41 -12.98 8.93
CA ARG A 46 3.38 -13.47 9.86
C ARG A 46 3.78 -13.29 11.32
N ALA A 47 5.07 -13.30 11.62
CA ALA A 47 5.60 -13.11 12.98
C ALA A 47 5.72 -11.63 13.36
N MET A 48 5.21 -10.72 12.54
CA MET A 48 5.32 -9.27 12.73
C MET A 48 6.77 -8.78 12.73
N GLU A 49 7.61 -9.44 11.94
CA GLU A 49 8.98 -9.01 11.69
C GLU A 49 9.03 -8.28 10.36
N GLU A 50 9.64 -7.10 10.36
CA GLU A 50 9.80 -6.30 9.15
C GLU A 50 10.78 -6.99 8.21
N LYS A 51 10.37 -7.22 6.96
CA LYS A 51 11.26 -7.82 5.96
C LYS A 51 12.33 -6.83 5.54
N LYS A 52 13.54 -7.33 5.34
CA LYS A 52 14.65 -6.51 4.88
C LYS A 52 14.41 -6.03 3.46
N VAL A 53 14.36 -4.72 3.27
CA VAL A 53 14.15 -4.08 1.98
C VAL A 53 15.51 -3.75 1.36
N LEU A 54 15.72 -4.20 0.13
CA LEU A 54 16.98 -3.98 -0.60
C LEU A 54 16.89 -2.87 -1.64
N THR A 55 15.68 -2.39 -1.91
CA THR A 55 15.45 -1.31 -2.88
C THR A 55 15.46 0.05 -2.18
N PRO A 56 15.85 1.12 -2.91
CA PRO A 56 15.95 2.46 -2.31
C PRO A 56 14.58 3.06 -2.04
N GLU A 57 14.59 4.15 -1.27
CA GLU A 57 13.39 4.95 -1.06
C GLU A 57 12.94 5.60 -2.36
N LEU A 58 11.62 5.75 -2.49
CA LEU A 58 10.98 6.31 -3.69
C LEU A 58 10.70 7.81 -3.51
N GLN A 59 10.99 8.58 -4.55
CA GLN A 59 10.49 9.94 -4.62
C GLN A 59 8.97 9.93 -4.69
N ASN A 60 8.32 10.79 -3.92
CA ASN A 60 6.88 10.91 -3.90
C ASN A 60 6.37 11.41 -5.26
N GLU A 61 5.41 10.69 -5.83
CA GLU A 61 4.81 11.00 -7.13
C GLU A 61 3.34 11.43 -6.99
N SER A 62 2.94 11.88 -5.81
CA SER A 62 1.54 12.25 -5.52
C SER A 62 1.05 13.48 -6.28
N THR A 63 1.96 14.21 -6.95
CA THR A 63 1.61 15.32 -7.82
C THR A 63 1.00 14.87 -9.16
N ASN A 64 0.77 13.58 -9.33
CA ASN A 64 0.29 12.98 -10.59
C ASN A 64 -1.22 13.23 -10.87
N GLY A 65 -1.92 13.93 -9.98
CA GLY A 65 -3.34 14.24 -10.17
C GLY A 65 -4.31 13.15 -9.74
N LEU A 66 -3.80 12.02 -9.20
CA LEU A 66 -4.66 10.92 -8.76
C LEU A 66 -5.07 11.10 -7.31
N ALA A 67 -6.34 10.80 -7.02
CA ALA A 67 -6.91 10.92 -5.68
C ALA A 67 -6.92 9.57 -4.96
N ASN A 68 -6.83 9.62 -3.63
CA ASN A 68 -6.94 8.43 -2.76
C ASN A 68 -8.41 8.06 -2.58
N ASP A 69 -9.06 7.70 -3.67
CA ASP A 69 -10.46 7.29 -3.70
C ASP A 69 -10.61 5.81 -3.33
N ARG A 70 -11.83 5.43 -2.95
CA ARG A 70 -12.13 4.02 -2.65
C ARG A 70 -11.66 3.11 -3.78
N GLY A 71 -10.95 2.04 -3.42
CA GLY A 71 -10.42 1.05 -4.34
C GLY A 71 -9.07 1.38 -4.94
N THR A 72 -8.54 2.59 -4.71
CA THR A 72 -7.18 2.92 -5.17
C THR A 72 -6.12 2.33 -4.27
N VAL A 73 -4.95 2.10 -4.84
CA VAL A 73 -3.79 1.55 -4.14
C VAL A 73 -2.71 2.62 -4.11
N ALA A 74 -2.20 2.89 -2.92
CA ALA A 74 -1.20 3.94 -2.69
C ALA A 74 -0.03 3.42 -1.86
N MET A 75 1.09 4.14 -1.90
CA MET A 75 2.29 3.76 -1.15
C MET A 75 2.25 4.34 0.26
N ALA A 76 2.47 3.48 1.25
CA ALA A 76 2.72 3.91 2.62
C ALA A 76 4.13 4.50 2.72
N ARG A 77 4.29 5.43 3.66
CA ARG A 77 5.56 6.11 3.91
C ARG A 77 5.63 6.60 5.36
N THR A 78 6.81 7.02 5.77
CA THR A 78 6.98 7.73 7.04
C THR A 78 6.58 9.20 6.87
N GLN A 79 6.87 10.03 7.87
CA GLN A 79 6.61 11.47 7.78
C GLN A 79 7.45 12.17 6.71
N ASN A 80 8.59 11.58 6.33
CA ASN A 80 9.36 12.06 5.18
C ASN A 80 8.58 11.73 3.89
N PRO A 81 8.22 12.73 3.07
CA PRO A 81 7.42 12.48 1.88
C PRO A 81 8.10 11.57 0.85
N HIS A 82 9.43 11.46 0.86
CA HIS A 82 10.22 10.65 -0.06
C HIS A 82 10.79 9.42 0.62
N SER A 83 10.02 8.75 1.48
CA SER A 83 10.46 7.60 2.26
C SER A 83 9.72 6.29 1.93
N ALA A 84 8.83 6.29 0.95
CA ALA A 84 8.13 5.07 0.53
C ALA A 84 9.12 4.04 -0.01
N ARG A 85 8.90 2.77 0.29
CA ARG A 85 9.76 1.67 -0.19
C ARG A 85 8.96 0.52 -0.78
N VAL A 86 8.22 -0.23 0.06
CA VAL A 86 7.53 -1.45 -0.40
C VAL A 86 6.09 -1.54 0.10
N GLN A 87 5.78 -0.98 1.28
CA GLN A 87 4.45 -1.11 1.86
C GLN A 87 3.43 -0.28 1.09
N PHE A 88 2.26 -0.84 0.92
CA PHE A 88 1.16 -0.19 0.21
C PHE A 88 -0.13 -0.34 1.01
N PHE A 89 -1.13 0.46 0.65
CA PHE A 89 -2.45 0.34 1.25
C PHE A 89 -3.53 0.46 0.18
N VAL A 90 -4.68 -0.13 0.46
CA VAL A 90 -5.88 -0.02 -0.37
C VAL A 90 -6.88 0.86 0.36
N ASN A 91 -7.34 1.90 -0.29
CA ASN A 91 -8.32 2.82 0.27
C ASN A 91 -9.71 2.18 0.30
N LEU A 92 -10.37 2.25 1.46
CA LEU A 92 -11.73 1.69 1.65
C LEU A 92 -12.83 2.71 1.43
N LYS A 93 -12.46 3.98 1.37
CA LYS A 93 -13.34 5.11 1.07
C LYS A 93 -12.54 6.20 0.38
N ASN A 94 -13.18 7.29 0.01
CA ASN A 94 -12.50 8.45 -0.54
C ASN A 94 -11.79 9.19 0.59
N ASN A 95 -10.49 8.96 0.72
CA ASN A 95 -9.65 9.51 1.77
C ASN A 95 -8.98 10.81 1.27
N ASP A 96 -9.76 11.86 1.12
CA ASP A 96 -9.31 13.13 0.53
C ASP A 96 -8.16 13.76 1.30
N PHE A 97 -8.09 13.54 2.61
CA PHE A 97 -7.00 14.06 3.44
C PHE A 97 -5.63 13.46 3.13
N LEU A 98 -5.59 12.35 2.37
CA LEU A 98 -4.34 11.72 1.92
C LEU A 98 -3.87 12.24 0.56
N ASN A 99 -4.64 13.11 -0.08
CA ASN A 99 -4.30 13.63 -1.39
C ASN A 99 -3.23 14.72 -1.29
N HIS A 100 -2.46 14.87 -2.36
CA HIS A 100 -1.47 15.94 -2.46
C HIS A 100 -2.14 17.32 -2.38
N LYS A 101 -1.56 18.21 -1.57
CA LYS A 101 -2.04 19.57 -1.39
C LYS A 101 -0.98 20.59 -1.72
N THR A 102 0.27 20.37 -1.26
CA THR A 102 1.38 21.30 -1.48
C THR A 102 2.70 20.57 -1.30
N THR A 103 3.72 21.01 -2.02
CA THR A 103 5.08 20.53 -1.86
C THR A 103 5.87 21.34 -0.82
N ALA A 104 5.30 22.44 -0.31
CA ALA A 104 5.98 23.34 0.62
C ALA A 104 6.06 22.79 2.05
N ASP A 105 5.21 21.81 2.39
CA ASP A 105 5.13 21.21 3.72
C ASP A 105 5.13 19.67 3.55
N PRO A 106 5.96 18.93 4.30
CA PRO A 106 5.93 17.46 4.23
C PRO A 106 4.54 16.85 4.43
N ARG A 107 3.70 17.45 5.27
CA ARG A 107 2.33 17.00 5.50
C ARG A 107 1.41 17.23 4.32
N GLY A 108 1.73 18.19 3.45
CA GLY A 108 0.95 18.52 2.28
C GLY A 108 1.25 17.66 1.05
N TRP A 109 2.32 16.88 1.07
CA TRP A 109 2.68 16.03 -0.07
C TRP A 109 1.65 14.95 -0.37
N GLY A 110 1.03 14.37 0.67
CA GLY A 110 0.09 13.27 0.50
C GLY A 110 0.78 11.96 0.14
N TYR A 111 0.00 11.05 -0.44
CA TYR A 111 0.42 9.67 -0.71
C TYR A 111 0.22 9.35 -2.18
N THR A 112 1.23 8.71 -2.78
CA THR A 112 1.23 8.37 -4.21
C THR A 112 0.23 7.26 -4.51
N VAL A 113 -0.83 7.57 -5.26
CA VAL A 113 -1.71 6.56 -5.85
C VAL A 113 -1.03 6.03 -7.11
N PHE A 114 -0.88 4.71 -7.21
CA PHE A 114 -0.20 4.09 -8.34
C PHE A 114 -1.01 2.96 -8.99
N GLY A 115 -2.20 2.67 -8.49
CA GLY A 115 -3.05 1.64 -9.06
C GLY A 115 -4.45 1.66 -8.48
N LYS A 116 -5.27 0.73 -8.94
CA LYS A 116 -6.62 0.52 -8.41
C LYS A 116 -6.98 -0.97 -8.45
N VAL A 117 -7.86 -1.37 -7.55
CA VAL A 117 -8.45 -2.71 -7.55
C VAL A 117 -9.53 -2.76 -8.65
N THR A 118 -9.41 -3.69 -9.58
CA THR A 118 -10.37 -3.88 -10.68
C THR A 118 -11.29 -5.08 -10.44
N GLN A 119 -10.79 -6.09 -9.70
CA GLN A 119 -11.59 -7.26 -9.29
C GLN A 119 -11.17 -7.64 -7.87
N GLY A 120 -12.13 -8.08 -7.06
CA GLY A 120 -11.86 -8.56 -5.71
C GLY A 120 -12.01 -7.50 -4.64
N MET A 121 -12.67 -6.38 -4.91
CA MET A 121 -12.92 -5.38 -3.88
C MET A 121 -13.78 -5.94 -2.74
N ASP A 122 -14.63 -6.91 -3.02
CA ASP A 122 -15.40 -7.65 -2.00
C ASP A 122 -14.46 -8.40 -1.03
N VAL A 123 -13.34 -8.93 -1.51
CA VAL A 123 -12.32 -9.56 -0.67
C VAL A 123 -11.64 -8.52 0.20
N VAL A 124 -11.32 -7.36 -0.36
CA VAL A 124 -10.73 -6.24 0.40
C VAL A 124 -11.68 -5.81 1.52
N ASP A 125 -12.97 -5.70 1.23
CA ASP A 125 -13.98 -5.34 2.22
C ASP A 125 -14.10 -6.41 3.33
N LYS A 126 -13.93 -7.69 3.00
CA LYS A 126 -13.89 -8.77 3.99
C LYS A 126 -12.67 -8.66 4.90
N ILE A 127 -11.51 -8.35 4.33
CA ILE A 127 -10.30 -8.12 5.12
C ILE A 127 -10.50 -6.96 6.09
N ALA A 128 -11.18 -5.90 5.64
CA ALA A 128 -11.49 -4.74 6.47
C ALA A 128 -12.29 -5.07 7.73
N LYS A 129 -13.04 -6.17 7.73
CA LYS A 129 -13.93 -6.57 8.82
C LYS A 129 -13.31 -7.56 9.80
N VAL A 130 -12.09 -8.04 9.57
CA VAL A 130 -11.48 -9.02 10.48
C VAL A 130 -11.21 -8.41 11.85
N PRO A 131 -11.24 -9.22 12.92
CA PRO A 131 -10.87 -8.73 14.25
C PRO A 131 -9.41 -8.25 14.28
N THR A 132 -9.18 -7.13 14.93
CA THR A 132 -7.84 -6.53 15.07
C THR A 132 -7.52 -6.28 16.53
N GLY A 133 -6.25 -6.12 16.84
CA GLY A 133 -5.75 -5.82 18.17
C GLY A 133 -4.33 -5.30 18.09
N ASN A 134 -3.69 -5.25 19.25
CA ASN A 134 -2.30 -4.78 19.34
C ASN A 134 -1.34 -5.96 19.24
N ALA A 135 -0.23 -5.77 18.53
CA ALA A 135 0.89 -6.70 18.45
C ALA A 135 2.17 -5.91 18.80
N GLY A 136 2.60 -5.99 20.06
CA GLY A 136 3.68 -5.14 20.57
C GLY A 136 3.29 -3.67 20.51
N TYR A 137 4.10 -2.88 19.82
CA TYR A 137 3.84 -1.44 19.63
C TYR A 137 2.91 -1.14 18.46
N TYR A 138 2.52 -2.15 17.69
CA TYR A 138 1.66 -1.98 16.52
C TYR A 138 0.20 -2.13 16.89
N GLU A 139 -0.63 -1.19 16.43
CA GLU A 139 -2.06 -1.18 16.63
C GLU A 139 -2.79 -1.62 15.36
N ASN A 140 -4.04 -2.06 15.50
CA ASN A 140 -4.90 -2.42 14.38
C ASN A 140 -4.35 -3.56 13.53
N VAL A 141 -3.71 -4.52 14.19
CA VAL A 141 -3.15 -5.72 13.55
C VAL A 141 -4.21 -6.82 13.57
N PRO A 142 -4.53 -7.45 12.43
CA PRO A 142 -5.45 -8.60 12.41
C PRO A 142 -5.00 -9.67 13.41
N THR A 143 -5.91 -10.13 14.24
CA THR A 143 -5.61 -11.16 15.27
C THR A 143 -5.25 -12.50 14.66
N THR A 144 -5.82 -12.79 13.48
CA THR A 144 -5.38 -13.91 12.64
C THR A 144 -4.71 -13.30 11.40
N PRO A 145 -3.45 -13.65 11.10
CA PRO A 145 -2.75 -13.03 9.98
C PRO A 145 -3.48 -13.18 8.64
N VAL A 146 -3.60 -12.07 7.93
CA VAL A 146 -4.11 -12.05 6.55
C VAL A 146 -2.89 -12.01 5.64
N VAL A 147 -2.63 -13.14 4.99
CA VAL A 147 -1.37 -13.38 4.28
C VAL A 147 -1.53 -13.13 2.79
N ILE A 148 -0.57 -12.38 2.24
CA ILE A 148 -0.39 -12.27 0.79
C ILE A 148 0.42 -13.50 0.37
N GLN A 149 -0.22 -14.47 -0.28
CA GLN A 149 0.47 -15.70 -0.67
C GLN A 149 1.46 -15.46 -1.81
N ASN A 150 1.04 -14.69 -2.80
CA ASN A 150 1.92 -14.26 -3.87
C ASN A 150 1.34 -13.03 -4.58
N VAL A 151 2.17 -12.40 -5.39
CA VAL A 151 1.76 -11.35 -6.32
C VAL A 151 2.18 -11.80 -7.71
N LYS A 152 1.20 -11.99 -8.59
CA LYS A 152 1.42 -12.51 -9.93
C LYS A 152 1.13 -11.42 -10.94
N ILE A 153 2.05 -11.23 -11.87
CA ILE A 153 1.88 -10.28 -12.97
C ILE A 153 1.14 -10.98 -14.10
N ILE A 154 -0.09 -10.48 -14.40
CA ILE A 154 -0.95 -11.10 -15.40
C ILE A 154 -0.57 -10.62 -16.80
N SER A 155 -0.33 -9.32 -16.95
CA SER A 155 0.10 -8.75 -18.22
C SER A 155 0.83 -7.42 -18.01
N GLU A 156 1.76 -7.15 -18.90
CA GLU A 156 2.45 -5.86 -18.99
C GLU A 156 2.25 -5.31 -20.40
N LYS A 157 1.98 -4.02 -20.49
CA LYS A 157 1.87 -3.31 -21.77
C LYS A 157 3.01 -2.34 -21.96
#